data_cdd507334b1b94fffdcf09bb0bc57249
#
_entry.id   cdd507334b1b94fffdcf09bb0bc57249
#
_cell.length_a   1.000
_cell.length_b   1.000
_cell.length_c   1.000
_cell.angle_alpha   90.00
_cell.angle_beta   90.00
_cell.angle_gamma   90.00
#
_symmetry.space_group_name_H-M   'P 1'
#
loop_
_entity.id
_entity.type
_entity.pdbx_description
1 polymer ?
#
loop_
_entity_poly.entity_id
_entity_poly.type
_entity_poly.pdbx_seq_one_letter_code
_entity_poly.pdbx_strand_id
1 'polypeptide(L)'
;MGFASFDELVSEMTAGKYYRQDWMKTYTGGTVVAGRWYDLSYFGGFPADYIHGNLISNYNFLSGTSSWTFSSGWSWTAGTHLMTKSNSGSTETLQQDIDCIPGQVYEVIWTLGSYAGSGNVTLSIGGGTGVTRAANGTFTETITAGSSNQTFLISAASTITAATVDLVYIRPYASLSSKFVPYDDTQSTSAAAKDLDIPMGGRVAPDTKHLINFGAWTNVAAGAPSVLMLCDFLGCYPKIATNTTSTTVLGLQTVLSNGTFTGGTTGWTLNSGWAYGTNNVQKNAAGTGTLTQTTTYTPVIGRVYTVRYTISAYTVTGTLQCAYAGATAPARTITGNGTYVDIITATSNSTTFSITPSDGIRVTIDDIERGLGIQRYTDGKGVKAYYAINTTNGANAQNFFLKYANQDGIGLRDLGAVVANTASAVVGHVSHSGVAAGNFGPFLPLGNGDIGITDCQAANFSAASASAGFVDLVLVRPIASIPITAAFYASERDFLNQLPSLPEIQDGNCLGFLIFAGAVIPNPCMYQGYLTAAWS
;
A
#
# COMPACT_ATOMS: atom_id res chain seq x y z
N MET A 1 7.02 -18.26 3.01
CA MET A 1 7.32 -19.21 4.11
C MET A 1 8.41 -18.58 4.96
N GLY A 2 8.37 -18.74 6.29
CA GLY A 2 9.44 -18.26 7.17
C GLY A 2 10.72 -19.08 7.01
N PHE A 3 11.63 -18.95 7.95
CA PHE A 3 12.88 -19.69 7.94
C PHE A 3 12.68 -21.14 8.43
N ALA A 4 13.37 -22.09 7.81
CA ALA A 4 13.26 -23.50 8.17
C ALA A 4 13.94 -23.80 9.52
N SER A 5 14.95 -23.02 9.91
CA SER A 5 15.68 -23.17 11.16
C SER A 5 16.20 -21.83 11.70
N PHE A 6 16.61 -21.83 12.97
CA PHE A 6 17.28 -20.67 13.57
C PHE A 6 18.65 -20.41 12.94
N ASP A 7 19.36 -21.47 12.54
CA ASP A 7 20.66 -21.35 11.89
C ASP A 7 20.54 -20.68 10.50
N GLU A 8 19.48 -21.00 9.76
CA GLU A 8 19.18 -20.33 8.51
C GLU A 8 18.91 -18.83 8.74
N LEU A 9 18.05 -18.48 9.71
CA LEU A 9 17.80 -17.08 10.06
C LEU A 9 19.10 -16.34 10.41
N VAL A 10 19.96 -16.92 11.26
CA VAL A 10 21.23 -16.32 11.65
C VAL A 10 22.17 -16.15 10.45
N SER A 11 22.20 -17.14 9.54
CA SER A 11 22.99 -17.08 8.31
C SER A 11 22.52 -15.93 7.41
N GLU A 12 21.23 -15.80 7.19
CA GLU A 12 20.67 -14.74 6.34
C GLU A 12 20.86 -13.35 6.97
N MET A 13 20.66 -13.22 8.28
CA MET A 13 20.94 -11.97 9.00
C MET A 13 22.44 -11.60 8.91
N THR A 14 23.35 -12.58 9.02
CA THR A 14 24.78 -12.37 8.88
C THR A 14 25.16 -11.99 7.46
N ALA A 15 24.40 -12.48 6.46
CA ALA A 15 24.55 -12.09 5.06
C ALA A 15 23.99 -10.69 4.74
N GLY A 16 23.51 -9.95 5.74
CA GLY A 16 22.95 -8.61 5.57
C GLY A 16 21.46 -8.57 5.20
N LYS A 17 20.79 -9.71 5.19
CA LYS A 17 19.34 -9.81 4.90
C LYS A 17 18.50 -9.58 6.17
N TYR A 18 18.74 -8.48 6.80
CA TYR A 18 18.12 -8.06 8.05
C TYR A 18 17.97 -6.55 8.08
N TYR A 19 16.87 -6.06 8.60
CA TYR A 19 16.65 -4.65 8.75
C TYR A 19 15.83 -4.35 10.02
N ARG A 20 16.27 -3.34 10.77
CA ARG A 20 15.51 -2.75 11.86
C ARG A 20 15.07 -1.36 11.45
N GLN A 21 13.77 -1.13 11.49
CA GLN A 21 13.16 0.17 11.31
C GLN A 21 12.59 0.65 12.64
N ASP A 22 13.17 1.67 13.20
CA ASP A 22 12.59 2.38 14.33
C ASP A 22 11.53 3.35 13.79
N TRP A 23 10.54 3.74 14.54
CA TRP A 23 9.46 4.61 14.11
C TRP A 23 8.95 5.47 15.25
N MET A 24 8.40 6.64 14.92
CA MET A 24 7.72 7.54 15.85
C MET A 24 6.46 8.10 15.19
N LYS A 25 5.38 8.13 15.93
CA LYS A 25 4.10 8.68 15.48
C LYS A 25 3.54 9.60 16.54
N THR A 26 3.40 10.88 16.20
CA THR A 26 2.70 11.86 17.03
C THR A 26 1.24 11.93 16.59
N TYR A 27 0.34 11.71 17.51
CA TYR A 27 -1.08 11.88 17.35
C TYR A 27 -1.48 13.31 17.69
N THR A 28 -2.18 13.99 16.77
CA THR A 28 -2.59 15.40 16.92
C THR A 28 -4.06 15.66 16.56
N GLY A 29 -4.87 14.61 16.41
CA GLY A 29 -6.22 14.70 15.81
C GLY A 29 -7.38 14.95 16.74
N GLY A 30 -7.12 15.25 18.01
CA GLY A 30 -8.15 15.41 19.03
C GLY A 30 -8.04 14.36 20.14
N THR A 31 -8.93 14.39 21.11
CA THR A 31 -8.93 13.43 22.22
C THR A 31 -9.58 12.11 21.77
N VAL A 32 -8.84 11.01 21.85
CA VAL A 32 -9.37 9.66 21.59
C VAL A 32 -10.12 9.14 22.81
N VAL A 33 -11.35 8.73 22.62
CA VAL A 33 -12.20 8.20 23.70
C VAL A 33 -11.78 6.78 24.05
N ALA A 34 -11.75 6.47 25.36
CA ALA A 34 -11.47 5.13 25.84
C ALA A 34 -12.46 4.09 25.30
N GLY A 35 -11.99 2.86 25.10
CA GLY A 35 -12.78 1.74 24.63
C GLY A 35 -13.06 1.75 23.13
N ARG A 36 -12.30 2.53 22.34
CA ARG A 36 -12.46 2.60 20.88
C ARG A 36 -11.17 2.35 20.13
N TRP A 37 -11.31 1.87 18.91
CA TRP A 37 -10.22 1.79 17.95
C TRP A 37 -10.08 3.10 17.19
N TYR A 38 -8.85 3.37 16.82
CA TYR A 38 -8.47 4.59 16.13
C TYR A 38 -7.39 4.29 15.09
N ASP A 39 -7.50 4.94 13.93
CA ASP A 39 -6.52 4.82 12.85
C ASP A 39 -5.47 5.93 13.00
N LEU A 40 -4.29 5.56 13.47
CA LEU A 40 -3.17 6.50 13.61
C LEU A 40 -2.62 6.98 12.26
N SER A 41 -2.91 6.26 11.18
CA SER A 41 -2.44 6.62 9.84
C SER A 41 -3.17 7.84 9.29
N TYR A 42 -4.30 8.23 9.89
CA TYR A 42 -5.08 9.40 9.49
C TYR A 42 -4.28 10.72 9.56
N PHE A 43 -3.30 10.82 10.43
CA PHE A 43 -2.45 12.00 10.61
C PHE A 43 -1.06 11.84 10.00
N GLY A 44 -1.02 11.34 8.79
CA GLY A 44 0.20 11.03 8.08
C GLY A 44 0.61 9.58 8.23
N GLY A 45 1.02 8.95 7.16
CA GLY A 45 1.36 7.54 7.09
C GLY A 45 2.47 7.12 8.04
N PHE A 46 2.83 5.86 7.97
CA PHE A 46 4.01 5.34 8.65
C PHE A 46 5.19 6.22 8.28
N PRO A 47 5.89 6.82 9.25
CA PRO A 47 7.01 7.69 8.93
C PRO A 47 8.16 6.85 8.40
N ALA A 48 8.13 6.55 7.11
CA ALA A 48 9.28 5.98 6.42
C ALA A 48 10.51 6.88 6.51
N ASP A 49 10.29 8.16 6.78
CA ASP A 49 11.33 9.18 6.72
C ASP A 49 11.95 9.54 8.08
N TYR A 50 11.47 8.95 9.21
CA TYR A 50 11.86 9.51 10.51
C TYR A 50 12.99 8.77 11.23
N ILE A 51 13.49 7.64 10.72
CA ILE A 51 14.23 6.78 11.61
C ILE A 51 15.63 6.41 11.18
N HIS A 52 15.87 6.36 9.96
CA HIS A 52 17.22 6.64 9.52
C HIS A 52 17.11 7.98 8.83
N GLY A 53 17.20 9.00 9.62
CA GLY A 53 17.61 10.31 9.17
C GLY A 53 18.69 10.05 8.15
N ASN A 54 18.75 10.83 7.11
CA ASN A 54 19.83 10.82 6.17
C ASN A 54 21.13 10.37 6.86
N LEU A 55 21.70 9.25 6.45
CA LEU A 55 22.97 8.77 7.02
C LEU A 55 24.09 9.80 6.85
N ILE A 56 23.87 10.78 5.97
CA ILE A 56 24.73 11.93 5.77
C ILE A 56 24.35 13.04 6.75
N SER A 57 25.28 13.38 7.61
CA SER A 57 25.22 14.59 8.41
C SER A 57 25.44 15.82 7.55
N ASN A 58 24.77 16.94 7.85
CA ASN A 58 24.91 18.19 7.10
C ASN A 58 24.70 18.00 5.58
N TYR A 59 23.65 17.28 5.23
CA TYR A 59 23.31 16.80 3.89
C TYR A 59 23.01 17.92 2.87
N ASN A 60 22.71 19.09 3.32
CA ASN A 60 22.38 20.31 2.55
C ASN A 60 23.43 21.41 2.74
N PHE A 61 24.55 21.10 3.34
CA PHE A 61 25.68 22.00 3.57
C PHE A 61 25.37 23.30 4.30
N LEU A 62 24.25 23.40 5.01
CA LEU A 62 23.86 24.59 5.77
C LEU A 62 24.85 24.91 6.91
N SER A 63 25.51 23.91 7.46
CA SER A 63 26.54 24.06 8.50
C SER A 63 27.96 24.09 7.93
N GLY A 64 28.15 24.58 6.73
CA GLY A 64 29.45 24.64 6.09
C GLY A 64 29.95 23.26 5.65
N THR A 65 31.20 22.97 5.96
CA THR A 65 31.84 21.68 5.66
C THR A 65 31.84 20.71 6.84
N SER A 66 31.07 20.98 7.88
CA SER A 66 30.99 20.09 9.05
C SER A 66 30.65 18.66 8.64
N SER A 67 31.38 17.68 9.18
CA SER A 67 31.26 16.25 8.88
C SER A 67 31.71 15.80 7.48
N TRP A 68 32.18 16.72 6.64
CA TRP A 68 32.66 16.39 5.30
C TRP A 68 34.16 16.53 5.19
N THR A 69 34.81 15.54 4.57
CA THR A 69 36.22 15.59 4.16
C THR A 69 36.25 15.71 2.62
N PHE A 70 37.10 16.58 2.11
CA PHE A 70 37.20 16.82 0.68
C PHE A 70 38.63 17.18 0.23
N SER A 71 38.92 16.88 -1.02
CA SER A 71 40.20 17.23 -1.65
C SER A 71 40.23 18.69 -2.11
N SER A 72 41.42 19.18 -2.47
CA SER A 72 41.68 20.62 -2.73
C SER A 72 40.86 21.24 -3.86
N GLY A 73 40.32 20.42 -4.77
CA GLY A 73 39.44 20.89 -5.88
C GLY A 73 38.02 21.19 -5.47
N TRP A 74 37.61 20.86 -4.27
CA TRP A 74 36.30 21.20 -3.72
C TRP A 74 36.38 22.38 -2.75
N SER A 75 35.41 23.25 -2.79
CA SER A 75 35.22 24.36 -1.85
C SER A 75 33.76 24.57 -1.50
N TRP A 76 33.49 25.04 -0.30
CA TRP A 76 32.15 25.40 0.14
C TRP A 76 31.88 26.89 -0.05
N THR A 77 30.65 27.26 -0.47
CA THR A 77 30.24 28.63 -0.69
C THR A 77 29.14 29.03 0.28
N ALA A 78 29.45 29.90 1.23
CA ALA A 78 28.56 30.29 2.33
C ALA A 78 27.20 30.89 1.88
N GLY A 79 27.19 31.65 0.77
CA GLY A 79 25.97 32.30 0.30
C GLY A 79 24.98 31.40 -0.43
N THR A 80 25.43 30.27 -0.91
CA THR A 80 24.60 29.30 -1.67
C THR A 80 24.47 27.95 -0.99
N HIS A 81 25.25 27.71 0.06
CA HIS A 81 25.31 26.42 0.78
C HIS A 81 25.62 25.24 -0.13
N LEU A 82 26.47 25.41 -1.14
CA LEU A 82 26.86 24.39 -2.11
C LEU A 82 28.33 23.98 -1.93
N MET A 83 28.61 22.71 -2.18
CA MET A 83 29.97 22.25 -2.47
C MET A 83 30.25 22.46 -3.95
N THR A 84 31.29 23.23 -4.24
CA THR A 84 31.67 23.62 -5.62
C THR A 84 33.02 22.99 -5.96
N LYS A 85 33.04 22.22 -7.06
CA LYS A 85 34.28 21.75 -7.68
C LYS A 85 34.77 22.76 -8.69
N SER A 86 36.05 23.08 -8.60
CA SER A 86 36.79 23.84 -9.61
C SER A 86 37.75 22.96 -10.38
N ASN A 87 38.27 23.44 -11.50
CA ASN A 87 39.26 22.70 -12.30
C ASN A 87 40.56 22.58 -11.55
N SER A 88 40.92 21.36 -11.18
CA SER A 88 42.17 21.03 -10.45
C SER A 88 43.14 20.17 -11.25
N GLY A 89 42.73 19.67 -12.42
CA GLY A 89 43.53 18.75 -13.24
C GLY A 89 43.68 17.34 -12.65
N SER A 90 43.06 17.07 -11.47
CA SER A 90 43.06 15.76 -10.81
C SER A 90 41.64 15.29 -10.48
N THR A 91 41.49 14.01 -10.21
CA THR A 91 40.25 13.46 -9.67
C THR A 91 40.09 13.95 -8.24
N GLU A 92 38.95 14.54 -7.96
CA GLU A 92 38.66 15.16 -6.66
C GLU A 92 37.56 14.40 -5.94
N THR A 93 37.68 14.34 -4.62
CA THR A 93 36.76 13.58 -3.76
C THR A 93 36.09 14.47 -2.71
N LEU A 94 34.85 14.14 -2.41
CA LEU A 94 34.07 14.68 -1.32
C LEU A 94 33.46 13.47 -0.59
N GLN A 95 33.71 13.33 0.72
CA GLN A 95 33.37 12.11 1.43
C GLN A 95 32.93 12.35 2.87
N GLN A 96 32.18 11.39 3.39
CA GLN A 96 31.78 11.32 4.78
C GLN A 96 31.76 9.85 5.24
N ASP A 97 32.22 9.61 6.48
CA ASP A 97 32.06 8.29 7.10
C ASP A 97 30.60 8.10 7.53
N ILE A 98 30.05 6.95 7.17
CA ILE A 98 28.68 6.54 7.46
C ILE A 98 28.68 5.10 7.98
N ASP A 99 27.73 4.77 8.85
CA ASP A 99 27.57 3.40 9.33
C ASP A 99 26.86 2.54 8.26
N CYS A 100 27.55 2.21 7.16
CA CYS A 100 27.00 1.35 6.13
C CYS A 100 27.31 -0.13 6.41
N ILE A 101 26.34 -1.00 6.09
CA ILE A 101 26.46 -2.44 6.24
C ILE A 101 26.86 -3.05 4.89
N PRO A 102 27.97 -3.80 4.80
CA PRO A 102 28.36 -4.47 3.57
C PRO A 102 27.27 -5.35 2.98
N GLY A 103 27.06 -5.25 1.67
CA GLY A 103 26.00 -5.98 0.97
C GLY A 103 24.61 -5.36 1.04
N GLN A 104 24.37 -4.41 1.93
CA GLN A 104 23.11 -3.70 2.00
C GLN A 104 22.96 -2.72 0.84
N VAL A 105 21.74 -2.63 0.29
CA VAL A 105 21.38 -1.66 -0.74
C VAL A 105 20.92 -0.36 -0.08
N TYR A 106 21.44 0.77 -0.58
CA TYR A 106 21.08 2.11 -0.15
C TYR A 106 20.46 2.88 -1.31
N GLU A 107 19.42 3.67 -1.03
CA GLU A 107 18.91 4.68 -1.94
C GLU A 107 19.66 5.99 -1.68
N VAL A 108 20.13 6.60 -2.76
CA VAL A 108 20.82 7.88 -2.73
C VAL A 108 20.04 8.88 -3.59
N ILE A 109 19.69 10.02 -3.00
CA ILE A 109 19.11 11.16 -3.72
C ILE A 109 20.11 12.30 -3.62
N TRP A 110 20.55 12.83 -4.74
CA TRP A 110 21.52 13.89 -4.77
C TRP A 110 21.37 14.82 -5.97
N THR A 111 21.84 16.05 -5.83
CA THR A 111 21.75 17.07 -6.87
C THR A 111 23.14 17.46 -7.38
N LEU A 112 23.33 17.31 -8.68
CA LEU A 112 24.50 17.78 -9.41
C LEU A 112 24.09 19.03 -10.22
N GLY A 113 24.75 20.14 -9.98
CA GLY A 113 24.52 21.39 -10.66
C GLY A 113 25.78 21.94 -11.30
N SER A 114 25.65 22.99 -12.11
CA SER A 114 26.74 23.72 -12.76
C SER A 114 27.80 22.82 -13.41
N TYR A 115 27.39 21.62 -13.86
CA TYR A 115 28.29 20.66 -14.48
C TYR A 115 28.86 21.22 -15.79
N ALA A 116 30.20 21.21 -15.89
CA ALA A 116 30.93 21.58 -17.10
C ALA A 116 32.20 20.71 -17.22
N GLY A 117 32.58 20.41 -18.45
CA GLY A 117 33.73 19.56 -18.77
C GLY A 117 33.34 18.24 -19.44
N SER A 118 34.22 17.26 -19.44
CA SER A 118 34.06 15.98 -20.15
C SER A 118 34.35 14.77 -19.27
N GLY A 119 34.04 14.82 -18.01
CA GLY A 119 34.25 13.70 -17.08
C GLY A 119 32.96 13.21 -16.48
N ASN A 120 33.06 12.30 -15.52
CA ASN A 120 31.94 11.78 -14.79
C ASN A 120 32.05 12.10 -13.30
N VAL A 121 30.92 12.31 -12.65
CA VAL A 121 30.77 12.23 -11.21
C VAL A 121 30.19 10.87 -10.86
N THR A 122 30.78 10.19 -9.90
CA THR A 122 30.37 8.84 -9.47
C THR A 122 30.26 8.80 -7.95
N LEU A 123 29.20 8.18 -7.45
CA LEU A 123 29.01 7.93 -6.03
C LEU A 123 29.50 6.53 -5.67
N SER A 124 29.92 6.35 -4.41
CA SER A 124 30.13 5.00 -3.85
C SER A 124 29.80 4.94 -2.36
N ILE A 125 29.40 3.75 -1.91
CA ILE A 125 29.12 3.43 -0.51
C ILE A 125 29.91 2.16 -0.15
N GLY A 126 30.78 2.24 0.86
CA GLY A 126 31.59 1.10 1.29
C GLY A 126 32.49 0.54 0.19
N GLY A 127 32.73 1.30 -0.89
CA GLY A 127 33.45 0.85 -2.09
C GLY A 127 32.52 0.28 -3.20
N GLY A 128 31.24 0.07 -2.94
CA GLY A 128 30.25 -0.23 -3.98
C GLY A 128 29.92 1.02 -4.78
N THR A 129 29.89 0.95 -6.13
CA THR A 129 29.78 2.11 -7.02
C THR A 129 28.36 2.27 -7.58
N GLY A 130 27.90 3.52 -7.64
CA GLY A 130 26.66 3.94 -8.28
C GLY A 130 26.80 4.25 -9.78
N VAL A 131 25.79 4.90 -10.33
CA VAL A 131 25.74 5.27 -11.75
C VAL A 131 26.55 6.54 -11.99
N THR A 132 27.37 6.53 -13.04
CA THR A 132 28.14 7.72 -13.45
C THR A 132 27.22 8.80 -14.03
N ARG A 133 27.46 10.07 -13.67
CA ARG A 133 26.68 11.22 -14.14
C ARG A 133 27.57 12.26 -14.82
N ALA A 134 27.04 12.81 -15.91
CA ALA A 134 27.72 13.82 -16.72
C ALA A 134 26.77 14.95 -17.16
N ALA A 135 25.75 15.26 -16.36
CA ALA A 135 24.79 16.32 -16.62
C ALA A 135 24.17 16.85 -15.32
N ASN A 136 23.67 18.09 -15.36
CA ASN A 136 22.89 18.66 -14.26
C ASN A 136 21.60 17.87 -14.02
N GLY A 137 21.22 17.71 -12.76
CA GLY A 137 19.95 17.10 -12.37
C GLY A 137 19.93 16.66 -10.92
N THR A 138 18.75 16.37 -10.43
CA THR A 138 18.56 15.62 -9.19
C THR A 138 18.36 14.16 -9.55
N PHE A 139 19.20 13.31 -9.00
CA PHE A 139 19.25 11.88 -9.31
C PHE A 139 18.82 11.06 -8.12
N THR A 140 18.07 10.00 -8.38
CA THR A 140 17.80 8.93 -7.43
C THR A 140 18.43 7.65 -7.97
N GLU A 141 19.23 6.99 -7.18
CA GLU A 141 19.89 5.75 -7.55
C GLU A 141 20.04 4.80 -6.36
N THR A 142 20.25 3.53 -6.64
CA THR A 142 20.53 2.53 -5.61
C THR A 142 21.96 2.07 -5.71
N ILE A 143 22.65 1.97 -4.55
CA ILE A 143 24.03 1.51 -4.44
C ILE A 143 24.07 0.37 -3.43
N THR A 144 24.59 -0.79 -3.84
CA THR A 144 24.93 -1.85 -2.90
C THR A 144 26.25 -1.53 -2.22
N ALA A 145 26.25 -1.42 -0.90
CA ALA A 145 27.48 -1.14 -0.16
C ALA A 145 28.51 -2.26 -0.35
N GLY A 146 29.72 -1.87 -0.69
CA GLY A 146 30.86 -2.77 -0.71
C GLY A 146 31.39 -3.07 0.71
N SER A 147 32.40 -3.91 0.82
CA SER A 147 33.02 -4.31 2.08
C SER A 147 34.36 -3.63 2.36
N SER A 148 34.73 -2.62 1.56
CA SER A 148 36.08 -2.04 1.61
C SER A 148 36.25 -1.03 2.74
N ASN A 149 35.20 -0.31 3.12
CA ASN A 149 35.20 0.74 4.14
C ASN A 149 33.79 1.10 4.56
N GLN A 150 33.63 2.11 5.42
CA GLN A 150 32.30 2.65 5.83
C GLN A 150 32.12 4.08 5.34
N THR A 151 32.59 4.41 4.15
CA THR A 151 32.61 5.76 3.63
C THR A 151 31.59 5.91 2.49
N PHE A 152 30.86 6.99 2.50
CA PHE A 152 30.19 7.53 1.33
C PHE A 152 31.16 8.46 0.61
N LEU A 153 31.32 8.29 -0.70
CA LEU A 153 32.26 9.04 -1.52
C LEU A 153 31.59 9.56 -2.79
N ILE A 154 31.79 10.84 -3.09
CA ILE A 154 31.55 11.46 -4.39
C ILE A 154 32.89 11.66 -5.06
N SER A 155 33.12 11.03 -6.19
CA SER A 155 34.34 11.16 -6.98
C SER A 155 34.04 11.93 -8.27
N ALA A 156 34.72 13.02 -8.51
CA ALA A 156 34.60 13.86 -9.71
C ALA A 156 35.90 13.76 -10.54
N ALA A 157 35.77 13.36 -11.80
CA ALA A 157 36.91 13.17 -12.71
C ALA A 157 37.75 14.46 -12.92
N SER A 158 39.02 14.30 -13.24
CA SER A 158 39.96 15.42 -13.48
C SER A 158 39.53 16.35 -14.61
N THR A 159 38.80 15.84 -15.57
CA THR A 159 38.35 16.59 -16.76
C THR A 159 37.05 17.42 -16.53
N ILE A 160 36.49 17.35 -15.33
CA ILE A 160 35.37 18.23 -14.93
C ILE A 160 35.94 19.59 -14.55
N THR A 161 35.54 20.63 -15.26
CA THR A 161 36.01 22.00 -15.05
C THR A 161 35.19 22.76 -14.02
N ALA A 162 33.92 22.41 -13.86
CA ALA A 162 33.03 22.91 -12.80
C ALA A 162 31.93 21.90 -12.49
N ALA A 163 31.54 21.83 -11.21
CA ALA A 163 30.34 21.13 -10.76
C ALA A 163 29.94 21.66 -9.38
N THR A 164 28.66 21.57 -9.05
CA THR A 164 28.17 21.81 -7.70
C THR A 164 27.43 20.58 -7.19
N VAL A 165 27.59 20.28 -5.91
CA VAL A 165 26.78 19.29 -5.20
C VAL A 165 25.98 20.02 -4.14
N ASP A 166 24.69 19.75 -4.13
CA ASP A 166 23.75 20.29 -3.16
C ASP A 166 23.24 19.13 -2.28
N LEU A 167 21.97 18.90 -2.24
CA LEU A 167 21.32 17.86 -1.47
C LEU A 167 21.99 16.50 -1.65
N VAL A 168 22.38 15.85 -0.53
CA VAL A 168 22.83 14.44 -0.51
C VAL A 168 22.03 13.70 0.55
N TYR A 169 21.15 12.81 0.13
CA TYR A 169 20.31 12.04 1.01
C TYR A 169 20.57 10.55 0.80
N ILE A 170 20.93 9.83 1.85
CA ILE A 170 21.21 8.39 1.82
C ILE A 170 20.39 7.71 2.88
N ARG A 171 19.66 6.69 2.46
CA ARG A 171 18.92 5.82 3.37
C ARG A 171 19.08 4.36 2.94
N PRO A 172 18.95 3.40 3.85
CA PRO A 172 18.80 2.01 3.46
C PRO A 172 17.64 1.87 2.48
N TYR A 173 17.88 1.20 1.35
CA TYR A 173 16.87 1.00 0.31
C TYR A 173 15.73 0.07 0.76
N ALA A 174 16.02 -0.84 1.67
CA ALA A 174 15.04 -1.70 2.30
C ALA A 174 14.28 -0.94 3.39
N SER A 175 13.40 -0.04 3.01
CA SER A 175 12.33 0.42 3.91
C SER A 175 11.34 -0.71 4.12
N LEU A 176 10.91 -0.97 5.35
CA LEU A 176 9.84 -1.93 5.63
C LEU A 176 8.47 -1.42 5.18
N SER A 177 8.36 -0.15 4.81
CA SER A 177 7.11 0.45 4.35
C SER A 177 7.35 1.46 3.25
N SER A 178 6.42 1.54 2.32
CA SER A 178 6.32 2.67 1.40
C SER A 178 5.75 3.89 2.12
N LYS A 179 6.00 5.10 1.59
CA LYS A 179 5.36 6.30 2.07
C LYS A 179 3.86 6.22 1.77
N PHE A 180 3.07 6.19 2.81
CA PHE A 180 1.62 6.16 2.74
C PHE A 180 1.05 7.55 3.04
N VAL A 181 0.26 8.09 2.12
CA VAL A 181 -0.60 9.25 2.35
C VAL A 181 -2.03 8.76 2.21
N PRO A 182 -2.61 8.20 3.29
CA PRO A 182 -3.83 7.40 3.19
C PRO A 182 -5.06 8.19 2.78
N TYR A 183 -5.10 9.45 3.08
CA TYR A 183 -6.32 10.25 3.01
C TYR A 183 -6.07 11.58 2.32
N ASP A 184 -5.32 11.55 1.20
CA ASP A 184 -5.11 12.74 0.41
C ASP A 184 -6.43 13.18 -0.25
N ASP A 185 -6.99 14.25 0.26
CA ASP A 185 -8.21 14.88 -0.23
C ASP A 185 -8.13 15.29 -1.70
N THR A 186 -6.92 15.36 -2.26
CA THR A 186 -6.71 15.77 -3.65
C THR A 186 -6.96 14.64 -4.65
N GLN A 187 -6.97 13.38 -4.22
CA GLN A 187 -7.01 12.23 -5.12
C GLN A 187 -8.42 11.87 -5.58
N SER A 188 -9.46 12.06 -4.78
CA SER A 188 -10.84 11.81 -5.20
C SER A 188 -11.87 12.49 -4.32
N THR A 189 -12.88 13.08 -4.95
CA THR A 189 -14.02 13.68 -4.27
C THR A 189 -15.19 12.72 -4.09
N SER A 190 -15.08 11.47 -4.55
CA SER A 190 -16.21 10.53 -4.61
C SER A 190 -15.74 9.09 -4.35
N ALA A 191 -16.45 8.38 -3.50
CA ALA A 191 -16.24 6.95 -3.23
C ALA A 191 -16.39 6.06 -4.49
N ALA A 192 -17.15 6.51 -5.48
CA ALA A 192 -17.28 5.83 -6.77
C ALA A 192 -16.02 5.94 -7.63
N ALA A 193 -15.16 6.90 -7.37
CA ALA A 193 -14.00 7.17 -8.20
C ALA A 193 -12.76 6.41 -7.73
N LYS A 194 -12.84 5.54 -6.60
CA LYS A 194 -11.74 4.74 -6.44
C LYS A 194 -11.05 4.34 -5.20
N ASP A 195 -10.59 3.13 -5.25
CA ASP A 195 -9.43 2.69 -4.53
C ASP A 195 -8.28 3.68 -4.70
N LEU A 196 -7.72 4.10 -3.62
CA LEU A 196 -6.44 4.71 -3.68
C LEU A 196 -5.49 3.67 -4.27
N ASP A 197 -4.98 4.01 -5.41
CA ASP A 197 -3.75 3.44 -5.89
C ASP A 197 -2.69 3.86 -4.88
N ILE A 198 -2.60 3.10 -3.79
CA ILE A 198 -1.61 3.37 -2.76
C ILE A 198 -0.27 3.30 -3.46
N PRO A 199 0.47 4.41 -3.56
CA PRO A 199 1.65 4.45 -4.39
C PRO A 199 2.59 3.37 -3.91
N MET A 200 2.88 2.43 -4.76
CA MET A 200 3.88 1.39 -4.56
C MET A 200 5.27 2.02 -4.56
N GLY A 201 5.51 2.92 -3.61
CA GLY A 201 6.70 3.76 -3.59
C GLY A 201 7.87 3.21 -2.78
N GLY A 202 7.70 2.13 -2.07
CA GLY A 202 8.79 1.49 -1.33
C GLY A 202 9.29 0.28 -2.09
N ARG A 203 10.35 0.40 -2.83
CA ARG A 203 11.00 -0.79 -3.35
C ARG A 203 11.78 -1.47 -2.26
N VAL A 204 11.47 -2.69 -2.13
CA VAL A 204 12.13 -3.63 -1.31
C VAL A 204 12.85 -4.61 -2.21
N ALA A 205 13.93 -5.17 -1.75
CA ALA A 205 14.56 -6.33 -2.37
C ALA A 205 13.47 -7.39 -2.68
N PRO A 206 13.59 -8.17 -3.76
CA PRO A 206 12.52 -8.97 -4.36
C PRO A 206 11.96 -10.09 -3.49
N ASP A 207 12.36 -10.18 -2.24
CA ASP A 207 12.05 -11.30 -1.38
C ASP A 207 11.03 -10.92 -0.30
N THR A 208 10.13 -11.84 0.02
CA THR A 208 9.19 -11.72 1.12
C THR A 208 9.95 -11.55 2.43
N LYS A 209 9.65 -10.46 3.13
CA LYS A 209 10.19 -10.23 4.47
C LYS A 209 9.34 -10.87 5.54
N HIS A 210 9.97 -11.22 6.61
CA HIS A 210 9.34 -11.79 7.78
C HIS A 210 9.62 -10.92 9.00
N LEU A 211 8.56 -10.55 9.72
CA LEU A 211 8.69 -9.80 10.96
C LEU A 211 9.25 -10.71 12.05
N ILE A 212 10.42 -10.31 12.57
CA ILE A 212 11.12 -11.03 13.65
C ILE A 212 10.74 -10.46 15.00
N ASN A 213 10.64 -9.13 15.09
CA ASN A 213 10.38 -8.44 16.33
C ASN A 213 9.57 -7.16 16.11
N PHE A 214 8.68 -6.85 17.06
CA PHE A 214 7.88 -5.64 17.10
C PHE A 214 7.93 -5.05 18.50
N GLY A 215 8.54 -3.88 18.63
CA GLY A 215 8.62 -3.11 19.89
C GLY A 215 7.83 -1.81 19.80
N ALA A 216 7.17 -1.42 20.89
CA ALA A 216 6.44 -0.16 20.95
C ALA A 216 6.35 0.38 22.39
N TRP A 217 6.33 1.69 22.53
CA TRP A 217 6.07 2.40 23.78
C TRP A 217 5.47 3.79 23.54
N THR A 218 4.96 4.40 24.60
CA THR A 218 4.52 5.80 24.60
C THR A 218 5.25 6.58 25.70
N ASN A 219 5.54 7.84 25.47
CA ASN A 219 6.10 8.75 26.45
C ASN A 219 5.05 9.59 27.17
N VAL A 220 3.76 9.32 26.96
CA VAL A 220 2.65 10.02 27.59
C VAL A 220 1.88 9.04 28.46
N ALA A 221 1.76 9.33 29.77
CA ALA A 221 1.11 8.45 30.74
C ALA A 221 -0.31 8.04 30.32
N ALA A 222 -1.09 8.96 29.77
CA ALA A 222 -2.44 8.69 29.27
C ALA A 222 -2.47 7.98 27.89
N GLY A 223 -1.33 7.71 27.25
CA GLY A 223 -1.24 6.83 26.08
C GLY A 223 -1.31 5.34 26.39
N ALA A 224 -1.34 4.98 27.69
CA ALA A 224 -1.46 3.60 28.17
C ALA A 224 -2.59 3.50 29.21
N PRO A 225 -3.27 2.34 29.37
CA PRO A 225 -3.08 1.13 28.55
C PRO A 225 -3.66 1.30 27.14
N SER A 226 -3.02 0.65 26.17
CA SER A 226 -3.49 0.63 24.78
C SER A 226 -3.05 -0.66 24.10
N VAL A 227 -3.62 -0.95 22.93
CA VAL A 227 -3.13 -2.03 22.05
C VAL A 227 -2.81 -1.43 20.71
N LEU A 228 -1.59 -1.59 20.25
CA LEU A 228 -1.15 -1.16 18.93
C LEU A 228 -1.18 -2.36 17.98
N MET A 229 -1.79 -2.18 16.82
CA MET A 229 -1.88 -3.20 15.77
C MET A 229 -1.20 -2.68 14.51
N LEU A 230 -0.19 -3.40 14.05
CA LEU A 230 0.48 -3.17 12.78
C LEU A 230 -0.36 -3.77 11.66
N CYS A 231 -0.64 -2.99 10.64
CA CYS A 231 -1.40 -3.40 9.46
C CYS A 231 -0.66 -2.99 8.18
N ASP A 232 -0.83 -3.76 7.11
CA ASP A 232 -0.55 -3.34 5.75
C ASP A 232 -1.84 -2.76 5.14
N PHE A 233 -1.80 -1.51 4.71
CA PHE A 233 -2.91 -0.78 4.11
C PHE A 233 -2.96 -1.07 2.61
N LEU A 234 -4.08 -1.59 2.13
CA LEU A 234 -4.23 -2.14 0.78
C LEU A 234 -5.06 -1.27 -0.15
N GLY A 235 -5.98 -0.49 0.38
CA GLY A 235 -6.86 0.38 -0.37
C GLY A 235 -7.80 1.17 0.52
N CYS A 236 -8.38 2.23 -0.05
CA CYS A 236 -9.35 3.06 0.64
C CYS A 236 -10.41 3.53 -0.37
N TYR A 237 -11.67 3.53 0.05
CA TYR A 237 -12.79 4.14 -0.65
C TYR A 237 -13.19 5.39 0.14
N PRO A 238 -12.70 6.57 -0.27
CA PRO A 238 -12.82 7.78 0.52
C PRO A 238 -14.20 8.41 0.42
N LYS A 239 -14.55 9.20 1.43
CA LYS A 239 -15.70 10.13 1.43
C LYS A 239 -17.04 9.49 1.09
N ILE A 240 -17.35 8.34 1.67
CA ILE A 240 -18.69 7.77 1.62
C ILE A 240 -19.60 8.65 2.48
N ALA A 241 -20.59 9.27 1.85
CA ALA A 241 -21.49 10.20 2.53
C ALA A 241 -22.42 9.47 3.51
N THR A 242 -22.47 9.94 4.77
CA THR A 242 -23.30 9.35 5.83
C THR A 242 -24.71 9.97 5.92
N ASN A 243 -24.96 11.06 5.21
CA ASN A 243 -26.23 11.79 5.21
C ASN A 243 -27.24 11.28 4.17
N THR A 244 -27.02 10.11 3.63
CA THR A 244 -27.91 9.48 2.63
C THR A 244 -28.12 8.01 2.95
N THR A 245 -29.25 7.46 2.52
CA THR A 245 -29.53 6.03 2.51
C THR A 245 -29.30 5.40 1.13
N SER A 246 -28.89 6.21 0.16
CA SER A 246 -28.59 5.72 -1.18
C SER A 246 -27.37 4.79 -1.15
N THR A 247 -27.45 3.72 -1.91
CA THR A 247 -26.30 2.82 -2.08
C THR A 247 -25.21 3.52 -2.87
N THR A 248 -24.02 3.59 -2.30
CA THR A 248 -22.82 4.03 -2.98
C THR A 248 -22.14 2.80 -3.58
N VAL A 249 -22.02 2.78 -4.90
CA VAL A 249 -21.27 1.74 -5.61
C VAL A 249 -19.77 2.04 -5.49
N LEU A 250 -18.99 1.03 -5.16
CA LEU A 250 -17.57 1.16 -4.84
C LEU A 250 -16.70 0.56 -5.95
N GLY A 251 -15.54 1.17 -6.20
CA GLY A 251 -14.48 0.61 -7.04
C GLY A 251 -14.78 0.53 -8.53
N LEU A 252 -15.84 1.17 -9.02
CA LEU A 252 -16.15 1.17 -10.44
C LEU A 252 -15.17 2.01 -11.24
N GLN A 253 -14.50 1.38 -12.18
CA GLN A 253 -13.87 2.06 -13.29
C GLN A 253 -14.61 1.67 -14.58
N THR A 254 -15.33 2.60 -15.15
CA THR A 254 -16.08 2.46 -16.41
C THR A 254 -15.14 2.33 -17.61
N VAL A 255 -14.32 1.31 -17.62
CA VAL A 255 -13.37 1.05 -18.71
C VAL A 255 -13.96 0.10 -19.73
N LEU A 256 -14.89 -0.76 -19.28
CA LEU A 256 -15.72 -1.57 -20.16
C LEU A 256 -16.97 -0.77 -20.49
N SER A 257 -17.16 -0.45 -21.76
CA SER A 257 -18.36 0.26 -22.20
C SER A 257 -19.54 -0.71 -22.29
N ASN A 258 -20.72 -0.22 -21.94
CA ASN A 258 -21.97 -0.98 -22.08
C ASN A 258 -21.92 -2.38 -21.45
N GLY A 259 -21.35 -2.51 -20.25
CA GLY A 259 -21.30 -3.78 -19.51
C GLY A 259 -22.67 -4.26 -19.00
N THR A 260 -23.66 -3.35 -18.93
CA THR A 260 -25.07 -3.64 -18.62
C THR A 260 -25.91 -3.99 -19.86
N PHE A 261 -25.34 -3.95 -21.03
CA PHE A 261 -25.99 -4.24 -22.31
C PHE A 261 -27.28 -3.48 -22.59
N THR A 262 -27.57 -2.39 -21.89
CA THR A 262 -28.79 -1.58 -22.05
C THR A 262 -28.90 -0.93 -23.43
N GLY A 263 -27.79 -0.72 -24.12
CA GLY A 263 -27.70 -0.23 -25.50
C GLY A 263 -27.51 -1.34 -26.55
N GLY A 264 -27.92 -2.57 -26.28
CA GLY A 264 -27.63 -3.72 -27.14
C GLY A 264 -26.21 -4.24 -26.93
N THR A 265 -25.54 -4.65 -27.99
CA THR A 265 -24.16 -5.19 -27.93
C THR A 265 -23.10 -4.17 -28.35
N THR A 266 -23.43 -2.88 -28.34
CA THR A 266 -22.48 -1.83 -28.76
C THR A 266 -21.18 -1.92 -27.98
N GLY A 267 -20.06 -1.98 -28.69
CA GLY A 267 -18.72 -2.15 -28.12
C GLY A 267 -18.33 -3.61 -27.85
N TRP A 268 -19.26 -4.56 -27.95
CA TRP A 268 -19.01 -5.99 -27.72
C TRP A 268 -19.08 -6.81 -29.00
N THR A 269 -18.17 -7.77 -29.12
CA THR A 269 -18.19 -8.79 -30.16
C THR A 269 -18.64 -10.12 -29.55
N LEU A 270 -19.76 -10.63 -30.04
CA LEU A 270 -20.35 -11.90 -29.66
C LEU A 270 -19.95 -12.97 -30.69
N ASN A 271 -19.05 -13.87 -30.32
CA ASN A 271 -18.67 -14.97 -31.16
C ASN A 271 -19.62 -16.17 -30.96
N SER A 272 -19.38 -17.27 -31.69
CA SER A 272 -20.24 -18.45 -31.74
C SER A 272 -20.77 -18.88 -30.35
N GLY A 273 -22.06 -19.10 -30.28
CA GLY A 273 -22.76 -19.56 -29.07
C GLY A 273 -23.23 -18.45 -28.12
N TRP A 274 -22.88 -17.20 -28.39
CA TRP A 274 -23.40 -16.04 -27.68
C TRP A 274 -24.51 -15.35 -28.46
N ALA A 275 -25.51 -14.86 -27.75
CA ALA A 275 -26.59 -14.08 -28.30
C ALA A 275 -26.94 -12.91 -27.37
N TYR A 276 -27.42 -11.81 -27.93
CA TYR A 276 -28.01 -10.72 -27.16
C TYR A 276 -29.39 -11.11 -26.65
N GLY A 277 -29.64 -10.86 -25.36
CA GLY A 277 -30.97 -10.89 -24.76
C GLY A 277 -31.50 -9.48 -24.53
N THR A 278 -32.46 -9.33 -23.64
CA THR A 278 -32.91 -8.00 -23.21
C THR A 278 -31.99 -7.47 -22.11
N ASN A 279 -31.14 -6.49 -22.45
CA ASN A 279 -30.13 -5.90 -21.55
C ASN A 279 -29.17 -6.93 -20.93
N ASN A 280 -28.79 -7.96 -21.66
CA ASN A 280 -27.84 -8.98 -21.24
C ASN A 280 -27.30 -9.75 -22.43
N VAL A 281 -26.29 -10.60 -22.20
CA VAL A 281 -25.80 -11.56 -23.18
C VAL A 281 -25.99 -12.97 -22.67
N GLN A 282 -26.33 -13.88 -23.57
CA GLN A 282 -26.67 -15.27 -23.27
C GLN A 282 -25.73 -16.22 -23.97
N LYS A 283 -25.16 -17.13 -23.21
CA LYS A 283 -24.47 -18.31 -23.75
C LYS A 283 -25.47 -19.45 -23.79
N ASN A 284 -26.13 -19.61 -24.95
CA ASN A 284 -27.27 -20.48 -25.11
C ASN A 284 -27.09 -21.58 -26.18
N ALA A 285 -25.95 -21.62 -26.88
CA ALA A 285 -25.61 -22.64 -27.84
C ALA A 285 -24.24 -23.27 -27.58
N ALA A 286 -23.98 -24.44 -28.15
CA ALA A 286 -22.68 -25.10 -28.09
C ALA A 286 -21.54 -24.24 -28.70
N GLY A 287 -20.32 -24.55 -28.35
CA GLY A 287 -19.12 -23.86 -28.81
C GLY A 287 -18.42 -23.05 -27.74
N THR A 288 -17.16 -22.75 -27.98
CA THR A 288 -16.27 -21.99 -27.06
C THR A 288 -15.98 -20.59 -27.59
N GLY A 289 -16.88 -20.03 -28.40
CA GLY A 289 -16.71 -18.66 -28.90
C GLY A 289 -16.64 -17.67 -27.76
N THR A 290 -15.78 -16.68 -27.89
CA THR A 290 -15.51 -15.67 -26.86
C THR A 290 -16.47 -14.49 -26.95
N LEU A 291 -16.78 -13.90 -25.80
CA LEU A 291 -17.34 -12.56 -25.67
C LEU A 291 -16.18 -11.58 -25.51
N THR A 292 -16.04 -10.58 -26.39
CA THR A 292 -14.86 -9.69 -26.38
C THR A 292 -15.20 -8.22 -26.49
N GLN A 293 -14.34 -7.39 -25.91
CA GLN A 293 -14.36 -5.93 -26.05
C GLN A 293 -12.92 -5.39 -26.11
N THR A 294 -12.69 -4.38 -26.96
CA THR A 294 -11.46 -3.58 -26.91
C THR A 294 -11.72 -2.32 -26.08
N THR A 295 -10.93 -2.12 -25.04
CA THR A 295 -11.05 -0.96 -24.12
C THR A 295 -10.20 0.20 -24.61
N THR A 296 -10.57 1.41 -24.23
CA THR A 296 -9.77 2.62 -24.49
C THR A 296 -8.65 2.84 -23.45
N TYR A 297 -8.69 2.10 -22.36
CA TYR A 297 -7.71 2.21 -21.27
C TYR A 297 -6.53 1.28 -21.52
N THR A 298 -5.33 1.81 -21.44
CA THR A 298 -4.09 1.02 -21.55
C THR A 298 -3.73 0.48 -20.16
N PRO A 299 -3.74 -0.84 -19.95
CA PRO A 299 -3.37 -1.42 -18.66
C PRO A 299 -1.88 -1.24 -18.37
N VAL A 300 -1.54 -1.24 -17.09
CA VAL A 300 -0.16 -1.14 -16.60
C VAL A 300 0.33 -2.54 -16.26
N ILE A 301 1.46 -2.95 -16.82
CA ILE A 301 2.08 -4.26 -16.56
C ILE A 301 2.41 -4.41 -15.07
N GLY A 302 2.13 -5.59 -14.52
CA GLY A 302 2.31 -5.91 -13.11
C GLY A 302 1.15 -5.47 -12.20
N ARG A 303 0.23 -4.64 -12.69
CA ARG A 303 -0.92 -4.17 -11.91
C ARG A 303 -2.02 -5.23 -11.87
N VAL A 304 -2.68 -5.33 -10.73
CA VAL A 304 -3.80 -6.26 -10.50
C VAL A 304 -5.12 -5.56 -10.81
N TYR A 305 -5.95 -6.24 -11.58
CA TYR A 305 -7.29 -5.81 -11.95
C TYR A 305 -8.33 -6.82 -11.47
N THR A 306 -9.53 -6.35 -11.12
CA THR A 306 -10.70 -7.16 -10.88
C THR A 306 -11.65 -7.10 -12.07
N VAL A 307 -12.26 -8.22 -12.39
CA VAL A 307 -13.37 -8.33 -13.32
C VAL A 307 -14.58 -8.83 -12.57
N ARG A 308 -15.63 -8.02 -12.52
CA ARG A 308 -16.92 -8.35 -11.89
C ARG A 308 -17.93 -8.64 -12.97
N TYR A 309 -18.76 -9.66 -12.78
CA TYR A 309 -19.87 -9.97 -13.67
C TYR A 309 -21.00 -10.71 -12.93
N THR A 310 -22.21 -10.52 -13.36
CA THR A 310 -23.41 -11.14 -12.78
C THR A 310 -23.92 -12.25 -13.67
N ILE A 311 -24.13 -13.43 -13.11
CA ILE A 311 -24.72 -14.59 -13.76
C ILE A 311 -26.17 -14.69 -13.31
N SER A 312 -27.07 -14.76 -14.30
CA SER A 312 -28.48 -15.11 -14.12
C SER A 312 -28.87 -16.23 -15.08
N ALA A 313 -30.04 -16.83 -14.86
CA ALA A 313 -30.52 -17.94 -15.70
C ALA A 313 -29.49 -19.05 -15.97
N TYR A 314 -28.73 -19.40 -14.92
CA TYR A 314 -27.83 -20.55 -14.95
C TYR A 314 -28.63 -21.85 -15.11
N THR A 315 -28.29 -22.68 -16.08
CA THR A 315 -28.97 -23.97 -16.34
C THR A 315 -28.01 -25.14 -16.53
N VAL A 316 -26.79 -24.92 -16.98
CA VAL A 316 -25.82 -25.99 -17.21
C VAL A 316 -24.45 -25.58 -16.69
N THR A 317 -23.87 -26.42 -15.82
CA THR A 317 -22.53 -26.22 -15.26
C THR A 317 -21.47 -26.18 -16.36
N GLY A 318 -20.49 -25.32 -16.14
CA GLY A 318 -19.32 -25.18 -16.99
C GLY A 318 -18.39 -24.13 -16.43
N THR A 319 -17.38 -23.75 -17.19
CA THR A 319 -16.43 -22.74 -16.77
C THR A 319 -16.53 -21.47 -17.61
N LEU A 320 -16.25 -20.34 -16.98
CA LEU A 320 -15.93 -19.06 -17.61
C LEU A 320 -14.50 -18.69 -17.26
N GLN A 321 -13.76 -18.15 -18.22
CA GLN A 321 -12.41 -17.67 -18.03
C GLN A 321 -12.29 -16.25 -18.58
N CYS A 322 -12.01 -15.29 -17.68
CA CYS A 322 -11.76 -13.91 -18.03
C CYS A 322 -10.30 -13.72 -18.44
N ALA A 323 -10.06 -12.92 -19.49
CA ALA A 323 -8.72 -12.50 -19.89
C ALA A 323 -8.70 -10.98 -20.12
N TYR A 324 -7.60 -10.35 -19.69
CA TYR A 324 -7.35 -8.92 -19.86
C TYR A 324 -5.85 -8.64 -19.73
N ALA A 325 -5.37 -7.62 -20.43
CA ALA A 325 -3.99 -7.15 -20.28
C ALA A 325 -2.93 -8.23 -20.50
N GLY A 326 -3.18 -9.15 -21.46
CA GLY A 326 -2.28 -10.25 -21.80
C GLY A 326 -2.28 -11.43 -20.84
N ALA A 327 -3.09 -11.40 -19.79
CA ALA A 327 -3.20 -12.45 -18.80
C ALA A 327 -4.62 -13.01 -18.72
N THR A 328 -4.75 -14.22 -18.18
CA THR A 328 -6.02 -14.91 -17.95
C THR A 328 -6.19 -15.22 -16.46
N ALA A 329 -7.40 -14.98 -15.94
CA ALA A 329 -7.78 -15.51 -14.64
C ALA A 329 -7.86 -17.04 -14.66
N PRO A 330 -7.76 -17.74 -13.54
CA PRO A 330 -8.13 -19.15 -13.46
C PRO A 330 -9.55 -19.36 -13.96
N ALA A 331 -9.78 -20.46 -14.69
CA ALA A 331 -11.12 -20.80 -15.16
C ALA A 331 -12.05 -21.03 -13.97
N ARG A 332 -13.11 -20.23 -13.89
CA ARG A 332 -14.09 -20.30 -12.78
C ARG A 332 -15.22 -21.26 -13.14
N THR A 333 -15.44 -22.26 -12.30
CA THR A 333 -16.63 -23.11 -12.43
C THR A 333 -17.87 -22.36 -11.94
N ILE A 334 -18.86 -22.25 -12.83
CA ILE A 334 -20.16 -21.63 -12.52
C ILE A 334 -21.12 -22.74 -12.10
N THR A 335 -21.63 -22.62 -10.88
CA THR A 335 -22.54 -23.60 -10.27
C THR A 335 -23.90 -23.03 -9.90
N GLY A 336 -24.12 -21.74 -10.19
CA GLY A 336 -25.38 -21.06 -9.87
C GLY A 336 -25.42 -19.61 -10.32
N ASN A 337 -26.55 -18.98 -10.08
CA ASN A 337 -26.71 -17.54 -10.25
C ASN A 337 -25.95 -16.79 -9.15
N GLY A 338 -25.43 -15.61 -9.47
CA GLY A 338 -24.70 -14.77 -8.52
C GLY A 338 -23.75 -13.81 -9.21
N THR A 339 -23.15 -12.94 -8.42
CA THR A 339 -22.07 -12.05 -8.88
C THR A 339 -20.73 -12.66 -8.53
N TYR A 340 -19.83 -12.65 -9.49
CA TYR A 340 -18.50 -13.22 -9.40
C TYR A 340 -17.43 -12.18 -9.65
N VAL A 341 -16.28 -12.33 -9.02
CA VAL A 341 -15.11 -11.47 -9.20
C VAL A 341 -13.90 -12.31 -9.52
N ASP A 342 -13.29 -12.06 -10.65
CA ASP A 342 -12.03 -12.68 -11.06
C ASP A 342 -10.89 -11.66 -10.97
N ILE A 343 -9.69 -12.16 -10.67
CA ILE A 343 -8.49 -11.34 -10.44
C ILE A 343 -7.49 -11.62 -11.56
N ILE A 344 -6.94 -10.57 -12.16
CA ILE A 344 -6.01 -10.65 -13.29
C ILE A 344 -4.83 -9.73 -13.03
N THR A 345 -3.61 -10.28 -13.04
CA THR A 345 -2.37 -9.47 -13.01
C THR A 345 -1.91 -9.22 -14.44
N ALA A 346 -1.84 -7.97 -14.86
CA ALA A 346 -1.46 -7.60 -16.22
C ALA A 346 -0.04 -8.05 -16.57
N THR A 347 0.11 -8.69 -17.70
CA THR A 347 1.40 -9.11 -18.27
C THR A 347 1.76 -8.34 -19.54
N SER A 348 0.82 -7.59 -20.10
CA SER A 348 1.04 -6.71 -21.26
C SER A 348 0.12 -5.50 -21.22
N ASN A 349 0.34 -4.57 -22.14
CA ASN A 349 -0.51 -3.38 -22.34
C ASN A 349 -1.70 -3.67 -23.30
N SER A 350 -2.08 -4.94 -23.49
CA SER A 350 -3.20 -5.31 -24.38
C SER A 350 -4.50 -4.75 -23.82
N THR A 351 -5.22 -4.01 -24.65
CA THR A 351 -6.52 -3.40 -24.31
C THR A 351 -7.69 -4.34 -24.55
N THR A 352 -7.46 -5.58 -25.01
CA THR A 352 -8.52 -6.55 -25.27
C THR A 352 -8.96 -7.24 -23.99
N PHE A 353 -10.25 -7.16 -23.70
CA PHE A 353 -10.92 -7.96 -22.69
C PHE A 353 -11.68 -9.11 -23.34
N SER A 354 -11.71 -10.29 -22.71
CA SER A 354 -12.52 -11.41 -23.18
C SER A 354 -13.02 -12.31 -22.06
N ILE A 355 -14.18 -12.93 -22.29
CA ILE A 355 -14.70 -14.06 -21.51
C ILE A 355 -14.79 -15.28 -22.43
N THR A 356 -14.10 -16.35 -22.07
CA THR A 356 -14.09 -17.64 -22.79
C THR A 356 -14.92 -18.65 -22.01
N PRO A 357 -16.03 -19.16 -22.57
CA PRO A 357 -16.83 -20.20 -21.92
C PRO A 357 -16.29 -21.58 -22.24
N SER A 358 -16.50 -22.56 -21.35
CA SER A 358 -16.41 -23.96 -21.74
C SER A 358 -17.55 -24.35 -22.68
N ASP A 359 -17.34 -25.38 -23.48
CA ASP A 359 -18.43 -25.91 -24.29
C ASP A 359 -19.57 -26.44 -23.42
N GLY A 360 -20.78 -26.20 -23.84
CA GLY A 360 -21.97 -26.67 -23.14
C GLY A 360 -22.52 -25.81 -22.03
N ILE A 361 -21.74 -24.89 -21.42
CA ILE A 361 -22.27 -23.98 -20.39
C ILE A 361 -23.47 -23.19 -20.90
N ARG A 362 -24.47 -22.97 -20.05
CA ARG A 362 -25.66 -22.16 -20.33
C ARG A 362 -25.87 -21.18 -19.21
N VAL A 363 -25.69 -19.90 -19.52
CA VAL A 363 -25.78 -18.77 -18.57
C VAL A 363 -26.21 -17.51 -19.28
N THR A 364 -26.82 -16.61 -18.53
CA THR A 364 -26.98 -15.20 -18.91
C THR A 364 -25.98 -14.38 -18.10
N ILE A 365 -25.25 -13.48 -18.77
CA ILE A 365 -24.26 -12.59 -18.15
C ILE A 365 -24.73 -11.15 -18.31
N ASP A 366 -24.55 -10.38 -17.25
CA ASP A 366 -24.83 -8.96 -17.19
C ASP A 366 -23.85 -8.25 -16.25
N ASP A 367 -23.92 -6.92 -16.16
CA ASP A 367 -23.13 -6.10 -15.26
C ASP A 367 -21.61 -6.43 -15.31
N ILE A 368 -21.05 -6.52 -16.52
CA ILE A 368 -19.61 -6.77 -16.67
C ILE A 368 -18.87 -5.46 -16.41
N GLU A 369 -18.03 -5.48 -15.39
CA GLU A 369 -17.27 -4.33 -14.93
C GLU A 369 -15.81 -4.70 -14.71
N ARG A 370 -14.92 -3.72 -14.85
CA ARG A 370 -13.52 -3.86 -14.50
C ARG A 370 -13.14 -2.79 -13.48
N GLY A 371 -12.46 -3.20 -12.43
CA GLY A 371 -11.90 -2.31 -11.40
C GLY A 371 -10.39 -2.55 -11.21
N LEU A 372 -9.78 -1.75 -10.33
CA LEU A 372 -8.48 -2.07 -9.77
C LEU A 372 -8.67 -3.04 -8.60
N GLY A 373 -7.91 -4.11 -8.61
CA GLY A 373 -7.83 -5.04 -7.49
C GLY A 373 -6.86 -4.58 -6.41
N ILE A 374 -6.90 -5.24 -5.26
CA ILE A 374 -5.86 -5.09 -4.25
C ILE A 374 -4.54 -5.59 -4.84
N GLN A 375 -3.48 -4.79 -4.68
CA GLN A 375 -2.21 -5.06 -5.35
C GLN A 375 -1.34 -6.07 -4.61
N ARG A 376 -1.65 -6.36 -3.34
CA ARG A 376 -1.03 -7.36 -2.47
C ARG A 376 -2.09 -8.23 -1.84
N TYR A 377 -1.74 -9.45 -1.41
CA TYR A 377 -2.70 -10.42 -0.86
C TYR A 377 -3.91 -10.61 -1.79
N THR A 378 -3.62 -10.79 -3.08
CA THR A 378 -4.63 -10.77 -4.14
C THR A 378 -5.67 -11.87 -4.02
N ASP A 379 -5.37 -12.94 -3.28
CA ASP A 379 -6.34 -13.98 -2.91
C ASP A 379 -7.36 -13.52 -1.83
N GLY A 380 -7.22 -12.30 -1.32
CA GLY A 380 -8.09 -11.69 -0.32
C GLY A 380 -8.00 -12.28 1.09
N LYS A 381 -7.30 -13.41 1.28
CA LYS A 381 -7.26 -14.10 2.58
C LYS A 381 -6.63 -13.24 3.66
N GLY A 382 -7.35 -13.08 4.78
CA GLY A 382 -6.94 -12.26 5.91
C GLY A 382 -7.06 -10.74 5.66
N VAL A 383 -7.47 -10.31 4.47
CA VAL A 383 -7.82 -8.91 4.22
C VAL A 383 -9.09 -8.56 4.97
N LYS A 384 -9.07 -7.46 5.70
CA LYS A 384 -10.16 -6.95 6.53
C LYS A 384 -10.52 -5.53 6.10
N ALA A 385 -11.71 -5.10 6.49
CA ALA A 385 -12.18 -3.75 6.24
C ALA A 385 -12.66 -3.08 7.54
N TYR A 386 -12.57 -1.76 7.57
CA TYR A 386 -13.20 -0.94 8.61
C TYR A 386 -13.62 0.42 8.03
N TYR A 387 -14.56 1.08 8.70
CA TYR A 387 -14.93 2.45 8.39
C TYR A 387 -14.23 3.42 9.37
N ALA A 388 -13.47 4.35 8.84
CA ALA A 388 -12.87 5.45 9.59
C ALA A 388 -13.68 6.73 9.41
N ILE A 389 -13.83 7.52 10.47
CA ILE A 389 -14.44 8.85 10.39
C ILE A 389 -13.51 9.79 9.61
N ASN A 390 -13.99 10.31 8.49
CA ASN A 390 -13.30 11.33 7.70
C ASN A 390 -13.70 12.74 8.15
N THR A 391 -15.00 12.97 8.26
CA THR A 391 -15.56 14.19 8.84
C THR A 391 -16.66 13.82 9.83
N THR A 392 -16.86 14.67 10.81
CA THR A 392 -17.81 14.45 11.92
C THR A 392 -19.15 13.93 11.44
N ASN A 393 -19.57 12.79 11.96
CA ASN A 393 -20.90 12.23 11.73
C ASN A 393 -21.94 12.87 12.65
N GLY A 394 -23.17 13.01 12.15
CA GLY A 394 -24.30 13.38 12.98
C GLY A 394 -24.63 12.33 14.05
N ALA A 395 -25.47 12.74 15.00
CA ALA A 395 -25.81 11.92 16.18
C ALA A 395 -26.85 10.80 15.91
N ASN A 396 -27.40 10.69 14.71
CA ASN A 396 -28.40 9.67 14.43
C ASN A 396 -27.78 8.26 14.47
N ALA A 397 -28.49 7.33 15.09
CA ALA A 397 -28.14 5.93 15.02
C ALA A 397 -28.28 5.41 13.58
N GLN A 398 -27.22 4.83 13.07
CA GLN A 398 -27.18 4.25 11.74
C GLN A 398 -26.57 2.86 11.81
N ASN A 399 -26.95 1.99 10.87
CA ASN A 399 -26.25 0.74 10.63
C ASN A 399 -25.50 0.85 9.31
N PHE A 400 -24.30 0.31 9.27
CA PHE A 400 -23.52 0.12 8.06
C PHE A 400 -23.91 -1.14 7.34
N PHE A 401 -23.95 -1.05 6.02
CA PHE A 401 -24.06 -2.18 5.12
C PHE A 401 -22.90 -2.14 4.13
N LEU A 402 -22.26 -3.27 3.94
CA LEU A 402 -21.21 -3.46 2.96
C LEU A 402 -21.53 -4.68 2.13
N LYS A 403 -21.50 -4.53 0.82
CA LYS A 403 -21.44 -5.64 -0.13
C LYS A 403 -19.99 -5.81 -0.58
N TYR A 404 -19.48 -7.02 -0.49
CA TYR A 404 -18.10 -7.34 -0.85
C TYR A 404 -18.00 -8.67 -1.59
N ALA A 405 -16.87 -8.93 -2.24
CA ALA A 405 -16.48 -10.25 -2.72
C ALA A 405 -15.51 -10.88 -1.73
N ASN A 406 -15.74 -12.15 -1.40
CA ASN A 406 -14.91 -12.90 -0.48
C ASN A 406 -13.64 -13.44 -1.15
N GLN A 407 -12.82 -14.20 -0.40
CA GLN A 407 -11.59 -14.83 -0.88
C GLN A 407 -11.80 -15.81 -2.06
N ASP A 408 -13.01 -16.31 -2.26
CA ASP A 408 -13.34 -17.20 -3.38
C ASP A 408 -13.87 -16.44 -4.61
N GLY A 409 -13.90 -15.10 -4.54
CA GLY A 409 -14.44 -14.23 -5.59
C GLY A 409 -15.96 -14.31 -5.72
N ILE A 410 -16.66 -14.74 -4.68
CA ILE A 410 -18.13 -14.69 -4.64
C ILE A 410 -18.53 -13.30 -4.18
N GLY A 411 -19.18 -12.56 -5.08
CA GLY A 411 -19.61 -11.18 -4.88
C GLY A 411 -20.92 -11.02 -4.12
N LEU A 412 -21.24 -9.76 -3.84
CA LEU A 412 -22.45 -9.30 -3.13
C LEU A 412 -22.69 -9.98 -1.77
N ARG A 413 -21.61 -10.41 -1.12
CA ARG A 413 -21.65 -10.95 0.24
C ARG A 413 -22.05 -9.85 1.22
N ASP A 414 -22.87 -10.18 2.20
CA ASP A 414 -23.24 -9.30 3.31
C ASP A 414 -22.31 -9.48 4.52
N LEU A 415 -22.24 -8.45 5.34
CA LEU A 415 -21.62 -8.56 6.67
C LEU A 415 -22.31 -9.65 7.50
N GLY A 416 -21.55 -10.35 8.31
CA GLY A 416 -22.06 -11.44 9.16
C GLY A 416 -22.93 -10.99 10.34
N ALA A 417 -22.94 -9.70 10.62
CA ALA A 417 -23.77 -9.09 11.66
C ALA A 417 -24.13 -7.64 11.33
N VAL A 418 -25.17 -7.15 11.99
CA VAL A 418 -25.54 -5.72 11.93
C VAL A 418 -24.47 -4.89 12.65
N VAL A 419 -23.93 -3.91 11.96
CA VAL A 419 -22.86 -3.04 12.45
C VAL A 419 -23.41 -1.65 12.68
N ALA A 420 -23.29 -1.16 13.91
CA ALA A 420 -23.75 0.18 14.26
C ALA A 420 -22.67 1.23 13.96
N ASN A 421 -23.09 2.31 13.30
CA ASN A 421 -22.27 3.52 13.19
C ASN A 421 -22.38 4.31 14.51
N THR A 422 -21.25 4.59 15.11
CA THR A 422 -21.19 5.41 16.32
C THR A 422 -20.94 6.87 15.93
N ALA A 423 -21.80 7.78 16.37
CA ALA A 423 -21.53 9.20 16.23
C ALA A 423 -20.18 9.56 16.84
N SER A 424 -19.36 10.30 16.10
CA SER A 424 -18.04 10.73 16.56
C SER A 424 -17.66 12.06 15.92
N ALA A 425 -17.02 12.90 16.73
CA ALA A 425 -16.40 14.14 16.26
C ALA A 425 -14.90 13.98 16.02
N VAL A 426 -14.34 12.79 16.25
CA VAL A 426 -12.90 12.55 16.14
C VAL A 426 -12.60 11.87 14.82
N VAL A 427 -11.93 12.58 13.96
CA VAL A 427 -11.41 12.07 12.67
C VAL A 427 -10.43 10.94 12.94
N GLY A 428 -10.51 9.86 12.16
CA GLY A 428 -9.71 8.65 12.34
C GLY A 428 -10.28 7.62 13.31
N HIS A 429 -11.37 7.91 14.06
CA HIS A 429 -12.07 6.87 14.79
C HIS A 429 -12.57 5.77 13.85
N VAL A 430 -12.39 4.53 14.24
CA VAL A 430 -13.09 3.39 13.64
C VAL A 430 -14.56 3.49 14.06
N SER A 431 -15.42 3.88 13.13
CA SER A 431 -16.77 4.38 13.42
C SER A 431 -17.72 3.34 14.02
N HIS A 432 -17.44 2.06 13.80
CA HIS A 432 -18.21 0.93 14.32
C HIS A 432 -17.56 0.27 15.55
N SER A 433 -16.52 0.87 16.11
CA SER A 433 -15.88 0.40 17.34
C SER A 433 -16.51 1.06 18.58
N GLY A 434 -16.43 0.39 19.71
CA GLY A 434 -16.93 0.88 20.98
C GLY A 434 -17.59 -0.21 21.81
N VAL A 435 -18.24 0.16 22.90
CA VAL A 435 -18.84 -0.77 23.86
C VAL A 435 -20.34 -0.99 23.67
N ALA A 436 -20.97 -0.30 22.72
CA ALA A 436 -22.40 -0.44 22.47
C ALA A 436 -22.71 -1.75 21.72
N ALA A 437 -23.91 -2.29 21.90
CA ALA A 437 -24.38 -3.45 21.16
C ALA A 437 -24.37 -3.19 19.64
N GLY A 438 -23.90 -4.14 18.86
CA GLY A 438 -23.73 -4.02 17.41
C GLY A 438 -22.46 -3.27 16.99
N ASN A 439 -21.58 -2.93 17.93
CA ASN A 439 -20.26 -2.41 17.64
C ASN A 439 -19.24 -3.56 17.59
N PHE A 440 -18.30 -3.41 16.67
CA PHE A 440 -17.21 -4.35 16.44
C PHE A 440 -15.90 -3.56 16.38
N GLY A 441 -14.86 -4.16 16.77
CA GLY A 441 -13.57 -3.52 16.64
C GLY A 441 -12.50 -4.51 16.28
N PRO A 442 -11.45 -4.10 15.60
CA PRO A 442 -11.39 -2.93 14.71
C PRO A 442 -12.03 -3.17 13.33
N PHE A 443 -12.40 -4.44 13.02
CA PHE A 443 -12.79 -4.83 11.67
C PHE A 443 -14.28 -5.16 11.57
N LEU A 444 -14.83 -4.93 10.39
CA LEU A 444 -16.19 -5.33 10.04
C LEU A 444 -16.31 -6.86 10.09
N PRO A 445 -17.39 -7.41 10.66
CA PRO A 445 -17.62 -8.85 10.71
C PRO A 445 -17.98 -9.36 9.31
N LEU A 446 -17.18 -10.24 8.76
CA LEU A 446 -17.45 -10.87 7.47
C LEU A 446 -18.56 -11.92 7.58
N GLY A 447 -19.19 -12.24 6.46
CA GLY A 447 -20.18 -13.29 6.36
C GLY A 447 -19.64 -14.65 6.80
N ASN A 448 -20.56 -15.55 7.20
CA ASN A 448 -20.15 -16.85 7.68
C ASN A 448 -19.36 -17.64 6.62
N GLY A 449 -18.21 -18.17 7.02
CA GLY A 449 -17.25 -18.88 6.17
C GLY A 449 -16.27 -17.98 5.41
N ASP A 450 -16.46 -16.66 5.43
CA ASP A 450 -15.56 -15.73 4.76
C ASP A 450 -14.36 -15.39 5.64
N ILE A 451 -13.15 -15.54 5.10
CA ILE A 451 -11.90 -15.26 5.80
C ILE A 451 -11.21 -14.00 5.31
N GLY A 452 -11.72 -13.39 4.25
CA GLY A 452 -11.16 -12.15 3.71
C GLY A 452 -11.95 -11.55 2.56
N ILE A 453 -11.47 -10.42 2.06
CA ILE A 453 -12.09 -9.58 1.05
C ILE A 453 -11.17 -9.46 -0.17
N THR A 454 -11.71 -9.68 -1.37
CA THR A 454 -11.01 -9.44 -2.64
C THR A 454 -11.45 -8.14 -3.31
N ASP A 455 -12.69 -7.69 -3.06
CA ASP A 455 -13.26 -6.49 -3.66
C ASP A 455 -14.40 -5.94 -2.79
N CYS A 456 -14.53 -4.62 -2.69
CA CYS A 456 -15.68 -3.95 -2.08
C CYS A 456 -16.58 -3.41 -3.18
N GLN A 457 -17.89 -3.70 -3.10
CA GLN A 457 -18.81 -3.51 -4.20
C GLN A 457 -19.85 -2.41 -3.97
N ALA A 458 -20.37 -2.33 -2.76
CA ALA A 458 -21.33 -1.29 -2.42
C ALA A 458 -21.39 -1.04 -0.90
N ALA A 459 -21.64 0.19 -0.54
CA ALA A 459 -21.87 0.60 0.85
C ALA A 459 -23.14 1.45 0.96
N ASN A 460 -23.86 1.30 2.06
CA ASN A 460 -24.97 2.19 2.40
C ASN A 460 -25.24 2.22 3.90
N PHE A 461 -26.17 3.08 4.32
CA PHE A 461 -26.57 3.28 5.71
C PHE A 461 -28.07 3.07 5.86
N SER A 462 -28.50 2.60 7.04
CA SER A 462 -29.94 2.38 7.35
C SER A 462 -30.75 3.67 7.45
N ALA A 463 -30.11 4.80 7.74
CA ALA A 463 -30.70 6.12 7.88
C ALA A 463 -29.69 7.20 7.50
N ALA A 464 -30.16 8.38 7.09
CA ALA A 464 -29.29 9.53 6.89
C ALA A 464 -28.82 10.10 8.24
N SER A 465 -27.55 10.51 8.34
CA SER A 465 -27.07 11.25 9.51
C SER A 465 -27.72 12.65 9.57
N ALA A 466 -27.83 13.22 10.79
CA ALA A 466 -28.42 14.55 10.97
C ALA A 466 -27.56 15.69 10.38
N SER A 467 -26.29 15.44 10.11
CA SER A 467 -25.37 16.38 9.48
C SER A 467 -24.60 15.70 8.35
N ALA A 468 -24.11 16.49 7.40
CA ALA A 468 -23.23 16.00 6.37
C ALA A 468 -21.92 15.50 7.02
N GLY A 469 -21.69 14.21 6.94
CA GLY A 469 -20.45 13.57 7.40
C GLY A 469 -19.98 12.58 6.35
N PHE A 470 -18.71 12.22 6.46
CA PHE A 470 -18.11 11.23 5.59
C PHE A 470 -17.37 10.18 6.40
N VAL A 471 -17.36 8.98 5.89
CA VAL A 471 -16.49 7.90 6.36
C VAL A 471 -15.67 7.37 5.19
N ASP A 472 -14.50 6.86 5.51
CA ASP A 472 -13.65 6.16 4.56
C ASP A 472 -13.72 4.66 4.86
N LEU A 473 -13.94 3.85 3.84
CA LEU A 473 -13.84 2.40 3.95
C LEU A 473 -12.41 2.00 3.61
N VAL A 474 -11.71 1.44 4.57
CA VAL A 474 -10.29 1.10 4.47
C VAL A 474 -10.10 -0.40 4.44
N LEU A 475 -9.29 -0.89 3.51
CA LEU A 475 -8.87 -2.29 3.39
C LEU A 475 -7.46 -2.46 3.96
N VAL A 476 -7.30 -3.42 4.85
CA VAL A 476 -6.01 -3.71 5.49
C VAL A 476 -5.76 -5.20 5.64
N ARG A 477 -4.50 -5.57 5.74
CA ARG A 477 -4.05 -6.86 6.26
C ARG A 477 -3.44 -6.67 7.65
N PRO A 478 -4.05 -7.17 8.73
CA PRO A 478 -3.41 -7.19 10.06
C PRO A 478 -2.17 -8.09 10.04
N ILE A 479 -1.07 -7.60 10.60
CA ILE A 479 0.21 -8.31 10.64
C ILE A 479 0.52 -8.77 12.06
N ALA A 480 0.53 -7.83 13.01
CA ALA A 480 0.89 -8.09 14.40
C ALA A 480 0.21 -7.09 15.34
N SER A 481 0.11 -7.45 16.61
CA SER A 481 -0.37 -6.53 17.64
C SER A 481 0.47 -6.64 18.91
N ILE A 482 0.58 -5.53 19.63
CA ILE A 482 1.33 -5.44 20.88
C ILE A 482 0.55 -4.60 21.91
N PRO A 483 0.42 -5.06 23.17
CA PRO A 483 -0.14 -4.24 24.22
C PRO A 483 0.91 -3.25 24.74
N ILE A 484 0.51 -2.00 24.96
CA ILE A 484 1.29 -0.98 25.67
C ILE A 484 0.63 -0.82 27.04
N THR A 485 1.21 -1.45 28.05
CA THR A 485 0.59 -1.58 29.37
C THR A 485 0.84 -0.38 30.27
N ALA A 486 1.99 0.29 30.10
CA ALA A 486 2.38 1.48 30.85
C ALA A 486 3.18 2.44 29.98
N ALA A 487 3.10 3.73 30.27
CA ALA A 487 3.95 4.73 29.64
C ALA A 487 5.41 4.57 30.08
N PHE A 488 6.34 4.97 29.21
CA PHE A 488 7.78 4.94 29.42
C PHE A 488 8.39 3.52 29.51
N TYR A 489 7.58 2.47 29.34
CA TYR A 489 8.03 1.09 29.31
C TYR A 489 7.82 0.53 27.90
N ALA A 490 8.89 -0.02 27.34
CA ALA A 490 8.80 -0.70 26.05
C ALA A 490 8.05 -2.04 26.23
N SER A 491 7.08 -2.25 25.37
CA SER A 491 6.52 -3.56 25.11
C SER A 491 7.19 -4.14 23.87
N GLU A 492 7.49 -5.42 23.90
CA GLU A 492 8.16 -6.11 22.81
C GLU A 492 7.48 -7.45 22.55
N ARG A 493 7.34 -7.80 21.28
CA ARG A 493 6.86 -9.11 20.83
C ARG A 493 7.87 -9.72 19.88
N ASP A 494 8.44 -10.83 20.31
CA ASP A 494 9.34 -11.67 19.54
C ASP A 494 8.53 -12.78 18.85
N PHE A 495 8.84 -13.04 17.59
CA PHE A 495 8.21 -14.07 16.77
C PHE A 495 9.12 -15.28 16.50
N LEU A 496 10.31 -15.34 17.09
CA LEU A 496 11.31 -16.40 16.83
C LEU A 496 10.79 -17.81 17.12
N ASN A 497 9.85 -17.95 18.06
CA ASN A 497 9.19 -19.22 18.33
C ASN A 497 8.21 -19.68 17.22
N GLN A 498 8.00 -18.85 16.19
CA GLN A 498 7.11 -19.10 15.06
C GLN A 498 7.87 -19.14 13.71
N LEU A 499 9.14 -19.50 13.71
CA LEU A 499 10.04 -19.44 12.56
C LEU A 499 9.44 -19.96 11.23
N PRO A 500 8.73 -21.08 11.17
CA PRO A 500 8.14 -21.57 9.91
C PRO A 500 6.93 -20.75 9.43
N SER A 501 6.35 -19.90 10.29
CA SER A 501 5.12 -19.13 10.03
C SER A 501 5.19 -17.71 10.56
N LEU A 502 6.35 -17.08 10.42
CA LEU A 502 6.55 -15.68 10.78
C LEU A 502 5.55 -14.77 10.06
N PRO A 503 5.10 -13.68 10.70
CA PRO A 503 4.26 -12.70 10.00
C PRO A 503 4.97 -12.16 8.77
N GLU A 504 4.29 -12.23 7.64
CA GLU A 504 4.82 -11.84 6.34
C GLU A 504 4.57 -10.37 6.05
N ILE A 505 5.57 -9.70 5.51
CA ILE A 505 5.51 -8.33 5.00
C ILE A 505 5.85 -8.37 3.52
N GLN A 506 4.85 -8.18 2.65
CA GLN A 506 5.05 -8.25 1.21
C GLN A 506 5.75 -7.00 0.68
N ASP A 507 6.39 -7.15 -0.48
CA ASP A 507 6.98 -6.03 -1.20
C ASP A 507 5.94 -4.97 -1.58
N GLY A 508 6.35 -3.71 -1.54
CA GLY A 508 5.45 -2.59 -1.80
C GLY A 508 4.38 -2.37 -0.73
N ASN A 509 4.56 -2.98 0.45
CA ASN A 509 3.65 -2.80 1.58
C ASN A 509 3.51 -1.33 1.99
N CYS A 510 2.42 -1.05 2.69
CA CYS A 510 2.07 0.26 3.20
C CYS A 510 1.69 0.13 4.68
N LEU A 511 2.71 0.08 5.54
CA LEU A 511 2.49 -0.16 6.95
C LEU A 511 1.85 1.05 7.64
N GLY A 512 0.99 0.77 8.59
CA GLY A 512 0.37 1.75 9.46
C GLY A 512 -0.16 1.09 10.73
N PHE A 513 -0.71 1.91 11.63
CA PHE A 513 -1.13 1.44 12.94
C PHE A 513 -2.59 1.76 13.23
N LEU A 514 -3.31 0.75 13.72
CA LEU A 514 -4.54 0.94 14.46
C LEU A 514 -4.24 0.88 15.96
N ILE A 515 -4.87 1.73 16.75
CA ILE A 515 -4.72 1.70 18.21
C ILE A 515 -6.07 1.52 18.89
N PHE A 516 -6.13 0.62 19.86
CA PHE A 516 -7.21 0.54 20.82
C PHE A 516 -6.86 1.37 22.04
N ALA A 517 -7.69 2.34 22.36
CA ALA A 517 -7.52 3.21 23.51
C ALA A 517 -8.14 2.56 24.75
N GLY A 518 -7.33 2.00 25.65
CA GLY A 518 -7.81 1.50 26.94
C GLY A 518 -8.13 2.61 27.92
N ALA A 519 -7.52 3.79 27.72
CA ALA A 519 -7.81 5.02 28.44
C ALA A 519 -8.03 6.16 27.45
N VAL A 520 -8.48 7.32 27.92
CA VAL A 520 -8.59 8.53 27.08
C VAL A 520 -7.20 8.97 26.66
N ILE A 521 -6.92 8.96 25.35
CA ILE A 521 -5.63 9.39 24.79
C ILE A 521 -5.70 10.90 24.53
N PRO A 522 -4.82 11.71 25.15
CA PRO A 522 -4.81 13.16 24.97
C PRO A 522 -4.22 13.54 23.61
N ASN A 523 -4.44 14.78 23.24
CA ASN A 523 -3.81 15.42 22.09
C ASN A 523 -2.85 16.52 22.58
N PRO A 524 -1.54 16.49 22.27
CA PRO A 524 -0.85 15.44 21.49
C PRO A 524 -0.48 14.20 22.32
N CYS A 525 -0.33 13.07 21.64
CA CYS A 525 0.26 11.85 22.21
C CYS A 525 1.28 11.27 21.23
N MET A 526 2.39 10.76 21.74
CA MET A 526 3.43 10.16 20.93
C MET A 526 3.58 8.68 21.22
N TYR A 527 3.57 7.89 20.14
CA TYR A 527 3.95 6.48 20.13
C TYR A 527 5.24 6.32 19.34
N GLN A 528 6.09 5.43 19.79
CA GLN A 528 7.35 5.12 19.13
C GLN A 528 7.72 3.66 19.33
N GLY A 529 8.63 3.16 18.50
CA GLY A 529 9.04 1.78 18.58
C GLY A 529 9.94 1.36 17.45
N TYR A 530 10.00 0.07 17.21
CA TYR A 530 10.78 -0.49 16.11
C TYR A 530 10.13 -1.76 15.55
N LEU A 531 10.45 -2.03 14.31
CA LEU A 531 10.17 -3.27 13.60
C LEU A 531 11.48 -3.87 13.16
N THR A 532 11.64 -5.16 13.34
CA THR A 532 12.79 -5.90 12.86
C THR A 532 12.31 -6.96 11.90
N ALA A 533 12.85 -6.99 10.70
CA ALA A 533 12.52 -7.98 9.69
C ALA A 533 13.77 -8.63 9.11
N ALA A 534 13.63 -9.87 8.66
CA ALA A 534 14.64 -10.59 7.90
C ALA A 534 13.99 -11.26 6.68
N TRP A 535 14.82 -11.61 5.69
CA TRP A 535 14.38 -12.31 4.47
C TRP A 535 15.39 -13.36 4.04
N SER A 536 14.94 -14.36 3.29
CA SER A 536 15.79 -15.46 2.79
C SER A 536 16.36 -15.17 1.41
#